data_c0f0f3a7cc28c4ec2422cb3c1184aca5
#
_entry.id   c0f0f3a7cc28c4ec2422cb3c1184aca5
#
_cell.length_a   1.000
_cell.length_b   1.000
_cell.length_c   1.000
_cell.angle_alpha   90.00
_cell.angle_beta   90.00
_cell.angle_gamma   90.00
#
_symmetry.space_group_name_H-M   'P 1'
#
loop_
_entity.id
_entity.type
_entity.pdbx_description
1 polymer ?
#
loop_
_entity_poly.entity_id
_entity_poly.type
_entity_poly.pdbx_seq_one_letter_code
_entity_poly.pdbx_strand_id
1 'polypeptide(L)'
;MNELLLGLADDELVIGWRDSEWTGIAPMLEEDVAFSSIAQNEIGHARAVYQLLTDDPDALAFDRAPGEYRCAPLVELRLLDWAHTIARRWLYEVADEIRITALMEELPLAAKINREEAYHRMHAEMWHERLRDQPRFQAAVRELWPHALGVVLPEQRAALAARAGLDEVEAIERGVHTDDFVPLWEEMTMVRRSAPAGAQW
;
A
#
# COMPACT_ATOMS: atom_id res chain seq x y z
N MET A 1 -12.43 -2.45 15.02
CA MET A 1 -11.21 -1.62 15.18
C MET A 1 -9.94 -2.42 14.92
N ASN A 2 -9.61 -3.46 15.66
CA ASN A 2 -8.34 -4.19 15.50
C ASN A 2 -8.13 -4.78 14.09
N GLU A 3 -9.15 -5.36 13.47
CA GLU A 3 -9.02 -5.88 12.09
C GLU A 3 -8.81 -4.77 11.06
N LEU A 4 -9.44 -3.62 11.27
CA LEU A 4 -9.25 -2.45 10.40
C LEU A 4 -7.80 -1.93 10.50
N LEU A 5 -7.28 -1.80 11.72
CA LEU A 5 -5.89 -1.38 11.95
C LEU A 5 -4.88 -2.41 11.43
N LEU A 6 -5.17 -3.72 11.58
CA LEU A 6 -4.32 -4.76 11.02
C LEU A 6 -4.28 -4.68 9.49
N GLY A 7 -5.43 -4.50 8.84
CA GLY A 7 -5.48 -4.32 7.39
C GLY A 7 -4.75 -3.05 6.91
N LEU A 8 -4.85 -1.95 7.68
CA LEU A 8 -4.10 -0.73 7.40
C LEU A 8 -2.59 -0.99 7.49
N ALA A 9 -2.12 -1.57 8.59
CA ALA A 9 -0.71 -1.83 8.79
C ALA A 9 -0.14 -2.81 7.75
N ASP A 10 -0.92 -3.83 7.37
CA ASP A 10 -0.52 -4.79 6.33
C ASP A 10 -0.42 -4.12 4.95
N ASP A 11 -1.34 -3.20 4.62
CA ASP A 11 -1.26 -2.43 3.37
C ASP A 11 0.00 -1.57 3.31
N GLU A 12 0.27 -0.81 4.37
CA GLU A 12 1.44 0.06 4.48
C GLU A 12 2.76 -0.74 4.36
N LEU A 13 2.84 -1.89 5.05
CA LEU A 13 4.01 -2.76 4.98
C LEU A 13 4.24 -3.28 3.56
N VAL A 14 3.17 -3.80 2.94
CA VAL A 14 3.25 -4.48 1.64
C VAL A 14 3.48 -3.48 0.51
N ILE A 15 2.81 -2.32 0.50
CA ILE A 15 3.05 -1.29 -0.52
C ILE A 15 4.44 -0.69 -0.37
N GLY A 16 4.90 -0.44 0.87
CA GLY A 16 6.25 0.03 1.11
C GLY A 16 7.30 -0.95 0.60
N TRP A 17 7.09 -2.26 0.79
CA TRP A 17 7.96 -3.26 0.22
C TRP A 17 7.97 -3.22 -1.32
N ARG A 18 6.80 -3.18 -1.95
CA ARG A 18 6.67 -3.10 -3.42
C ARG A 18 7.28 -1.84 -4.01
N ASP A 19 7.17 -0.72 -3.33
CA ASP A 19 7.78 0.53 -3.78
C ASP A 19 9.30 0.50 -3.63
N SER A 20 9.85 -0.20 -2.63
CA SER A 20 11.29 -0.41 -2.46
C SER A 20 11.94 -1.20 -3.60
N GLU A 21 11.16 -2.01 -4.35
CA GLU A 21 11.65 -2.73 -5.54
C GLU A 21 12.19 -1.78 -6.64
N TRP A 22 11.80 -0.49 -6.61
CA TRP A 22 12.28 0.51 -7.55
C TRP A 22 13.63 1.12 -7.17
N THR A 23 14.12 0.88 -5.95
CA THR A 23 15.43 1.39 -5.50
C THR A 23 16.55 0.86 -6.37
N GLY A 24 17.26 1.76 -7.02
CA GLY A 24 18.36 1.45 -7.94
C GLY A 24 17.95 1.12 -9.38
N ILE A 25 16.64 1.08 -9.70
CA ILE A 25 16.14 0.75 -11.04
C ILE A 25 15.07 1.72 -11.58
N ALA A 26 14.71 2.73 -10.82
CA ALA A 26 13.73 3.73 -11.26
C ALA A 26 14.21 4.47 -12.54
N PRO A 27 13.26 4.99 -13.38
CA PRO A 27 13.61 5.53 -14.69
C PRO A 27 14.48 6.79 -14.64
N MET A 28 14.57 7.46 -13.50
CA MET A 28 15.42 8.62 -13.27
C MET A 28 15.79 8.73 -11.79
N LEU A 29 16.89 9.43 -11.49
CA LEU A 29 17.46 9.52 -10.14
C LEU A 29 16.48 10.12 -9.12
N GLU A 30 15.72 11.12 -9.53
CA GLU A 30 14.74 11.79 -8.66
C GLU A 30 13.65 10.82 -8.22
N GLU A 31 13.22 9.92 -9.11
CA GLU A 31 12.20 8.91 -8.80
C GLU A 31 12.76 7.77 -7.94
N ASP A 32 14.02 7.42 -8.11
CA ASP A 32 14.71 6.46 -7.26
C ASP A 32 14.72 6.94 -5.80
N VAL A 33 15.08 8.21 -5.59
CA VAL A 33 15.07 8.83 -4.26
C VAL A 33 13.64 8.97 -3.72
N ALA A 34 12.69 9.39 -4.57
CA ALA A 34 11.28 9.57 -4.16
C ALA A 34 10.66 8.24 -3.71
N PHE A 35 10.75 7.18 -4.53
CA PHE A 35 10.21 5.86 -4.19
C PHE A 35 10.87 5.26 -2.96
N SER A 36 12.19 5.39 -2.81
CA SER A 36 12.90 4.93 -1.61
C SER A 36 12.43 5.67 -0.35
N SER A 37 12.16 6.97 -0.45
CA SER A 37 11.65 7.77 0.68
C SER A 37 10.21 7.42 1.02
N ILE A 38 9.34 7.26 0.01
CA ILE A 38 7.96 6.84 0.18
C ILE A 38 7.92 5.45 0.84
N ALA A 39 8.68 4.48 0.31
CA ALA A 39 8.74 3.14 0.88
C ALA A 39 9.15 3.12 2.36
N GLN A 40 10.11 3.95 2.76
CA GLN A 40 10.53 4.08 4.15
C GLN A 40 9.41 4.65 5.04
N ASN A 41 8.66 5.63 4.56
CA ASN A 41 7.55 6.21 5.29
C ASN A 41 6.42 5.18 5.49
N GLU A 42 6.02 4.45 4.43
CA GLU A 42 5.00 3.42 4.49
C GLU A 42 5.35 2.33 5.54
N ILE A 43 6.56 1.80 5.47
CA ILE A 43 7.04 0.82 6.46
C ILE A 43 7.07 1.42 7.88
N GLY A 44 7.39 2.70 8.01
CA GLY A 44 7.33 3.43 9.28
C GLY A 44 5.91 3.57 9.82
N HIS A 45 4.94 3.85 8.96
CA HIS A 45 3.51 3.90 9.29
C HIS A 45 3.00 2.52 9.70
N ALA A 46 3.32 1.48 8.92
CA ALA A 46 2.99 0.09 9.26
C ALA A 46 3.43 -0.25 10.69
N ARG A 47 4.71 0.02 11.01
CA ARG A 47 5.26 -0.22 12.36
C ARG A 47 4.48 0.54 13.44
N ALA A 48 4.18 1.81 13.20
CA ALA A 48 3.46 2.62 14.18
C ALA A 48 2.03 2.10 14.43
N VAL A 49 1.37 1.58 13.39
CA VAL A 49 0.04 0.99 13.54
C VAL A 49 0.13 -0.39 14.21
N TYR A 50 1.10 -1.23 13.86
CA TYR A 50 1.32 -2.51 14.56
C TYR A 50 1.58 -2.32 16.06
N GLN A 51 2.30 -1.27 16.47
CA GLN A 51 2.54 -0.93 17.88
C GLN A 51 1.27 -0.62 18.67
N LEU A 52 0.16 -0.27 18.01
CA LEU A 52 -1.14 -0.13 18.66
C LEU A 52 -1.82 -1.48 18.94
N LEU A 53 -1.38 -2.54 18.26
CA LEU A 53 -1.98 -3.87 18.32
C LEU A 53 -1.20 -4.85 19.19
N THR A 54 0.12 -4.64 19.36
CA THR A 54 1.01 -5.57 20.06
C THR A 54 2.25 -4.87 20.58
N ASP A 55 2.85 -5.47 21.62
CA ASP A 55 4.17 -5.06 22.15
C ASP A 55 5.35 -5.58 21.26
N ASP A 56 5.09 -6.55 20.37
CA ASP A 56 6.08 -7.06 19.42
C ASP A 56 5.58 -6.84 17.98
N PRO A 57 5.75 -5.62 17.43
CA PRO A 57 5.33 -5.27 16.09
C PRO A 57 6.08 -6.06 15.00
N ASP A 58 7.34 -6.42 15.24
CA ASP A 58 8.15 -7.15 14.27
C ASP A 58 7.66 -8.61 14.12
N ALA A 59 7.22 -9.26 15.22
CA ALA A 59 6.59 -10.56 15.14
C ALA A 59 5.25 -10.48 14.38
N LEU A 60 4.44 -9.45 14.65
CA LEU A 60 3.19 -9.24 13.93
C LEU A 60 3.42 -8.93 12.44
N ALA A 61 4.50 -8.23 12.10
CA ALA A 61 4.84 -7.93 10.72
C ALA A 61 5.38 -9.13 9.93
N PHE A 62 6.21 -10.02 10.57
CA PHE A 62 7.03 -10.96 9.80
C PHE A 62 6.92 -12.43 10.22
N ASP A 63 6.28 -12.77 11.36
CA ASP A 63 6.20 -14.15 11.85
C ASP A 63 4.85 -14.84 11.56
N ARG A 64 3.94 -14.15 10.85
CA ARG A 64 2.64 -14.68 10.43
C ARG A 64 2.74 -15.53 9.16
N ALA A 65 1.86 -16.54 9.05
CA ALA A 65 1.65 -17.27 7.81
C ALA A 65 0.93 -16.36 6.77
N PRO A 66 1.09 -16.62 5.45
CA PRO A 66 0.49 -15.77 4.41
C PRO A 66 -1.01 -15.48 4.61
N GLY A 67 -1.80 -16.50 4.94
CA GLY A 67 -3.26 -16.35 5.13
C GLY A 67 -3.68 -15.55 6.38
N GLU A 68 -2.73 -15.11 7.20
CA GLU A 68 -3.00 -14.26 8.37
C GLU A 68 -2.86 -12.77 8.09
N TYR A 69 -2.33 -12.40 6.93
CA TYR A 69 -2.29 -11.01 6.49
C TYR A 69 -3.65 -10.54 5.97
N ARG A 70 -3.90 -9.26 6.09
CA ARG A 70 -5.17 -8.60 5.74
C ARG A 70 -4.98 -7.46 4.74
N CYS A 71 -3.89 -7.49 3.96
CA CYS A 71 -3.64 -6.48 2.94
C CYS A 71 -4.65 -6.53 1.80
N ALA A 72 -4.81 -5.40 1.14
CA ALA A 72 -5.65 -5.28 -0.05
C ALA A 72 -4.93 -5.85 -1.28
N PRO A 73 -5.66 -6.46 -2.23
CA PRO A 73 -5.06 -7.03 -3.44
C PRO A 73 -4.22 -6.03 -4.25
N LEU A 74 -4.57 -4.75 -4.24
CA LEU A 74 -3.83 -3.71 -4.97
C LEU A 74 -2.35 -3.61 -4.56
N VAL A 75 -2.08 -3.70 -3.26
CA VAL A 75 -0.72 -3.52 -2.74
C VAL A 75 0.18 -4.73 -2.97
N GLU A 76 -0.41 -5.90 -3.22
CA GLU A 76 0.31 -7.16 -3.42
C GLU A 76 0.96 -7.27 -4.81
N LEU A 77 0.37 -6.63 -5.82
CA LEU A 77 0.73 -6.80 -7.22
C LEU A 77 2.19 -6.41 -7.51
N ARG A 78 2.90 -7.27 -8.22
CA ARG A 78 4.26 -6.99 -8.66
C ARG A 78 4.24 -6.25 -9.99
N LEU A 79 4.43 -4.94 -9.94
CA LEU A 79 4.34 -4.05 -11.08
C LEU A 79 5.70 -3.43 -11.39
N LEU A 80 6.46 -4.04 -12.31
CA LEU A 80 7.75 -3.54 -12.80
C LEU A 80 7.61 -2.76 -14.14
N ASP A 81 6.44 -2.22 -14.39
CA ASP A 81 6.13 -1.28 -15.46
C ASP A 81 5.77 0.07 -14.87
N TRP A 82 6.42 1.13 -15.32
CA TRP A 82 6.26 2.46 -14.73
C TRP A 82 4.83 2.99 -14.80
N ALA A 83 4.11 2.74 -15.90
CA ALA A 83 2.72 3.19 -16.01
C ALA A 83 1.81 2.50 -14.99
N HIS A 84 1.96 1.18 -14.79
CA HIS A 84 1.20 0.43 -13.79
C HIS A 84 1.61 0.81 -12.37
N THR A 85 2.90 1.00 -12.12
CA THR A 85 3.38 1.41 -10.79
C THR A 85 2.81 2.77 -10.39
N ILE A 86 2.84 3.75 -11.29
CA ILE A 86 2.26 5.06 -11.01
C ILE A 86 0.72 4.99 -10.90
N ALA A 87 0.06 4.16 -11.71
CA ALA A 87 -1.39 3.96 -11.61
C ALA A 87 -1.76 3.34 -10.25
N ARG A 88 -1.01 2.30 -9.77
CA ARG A 88 -1.16 1.75 -8.42
C ARG A 88 -0.97 2.81 -7.35
N ARG A 89 0.12 3.57 -7.43
CA ARG A 89 0.44 4.60 -6.45
C ARG A 89 -0.66 5.65 -6.36
N TRP A 90 -1.10 6.18 -7.51
CA TRP A 90 -2.18 7.17 -7.55
C TRP A 90 -3.50 6.63 -6.99
N LEU A 91 -3.91 5.44 -7.40
CA LEU A 91 -5.14 4.80 -6.90
C LEU A 91 -5.07 4.52 -5.39
N TYR A 92 -3.91 4.08 -4.91
CA TYR A 92 -3.69 3.84 -3.48
C TYR A 92 -3.80 5.13 -2.68
N GLU A 93 -3.13 6.21 -3.10
CA GLU A 93 -3.16 7.50 -2.42
C GLU A 93 -4.58 8.10 -2.32
N VAL A 94 -5.36 7.98 -3.40
CA VAL A 94 -6.75 8.44 -3.38
C VAL A 94 -7.60 7.60 -2.41
N ALA A 95 -7.39 6.30 -2.36
CA ALA A 95 -8.09 5.41 -1.45
C ALA A 95 -7.65 5.60 0.00
N ASP A 96 -6.35 5.74 0.23
CA ASP A 96 -5.79 5.91 1.57
C ASP A 96 -6.19 7.24 2.20
N GLU A 97 -6.24 8.34 1.45
CA GLU A 97 -6.73 9.62 1.94
C GLU A 97 -8.16 9.50 2.50
N ILE A 98 -9.04 8.74 1.83
CA ILE A 98 -10.42 8.51 2.29
C ILE A 98 -10.40 7.70 3.59
N ARG A 99 -9.63 6.63 3.63
CA ARG A 99 -9.51 5.72 4.77
C ARG A 99 -8.91 6.42 6.00
N ILE A 100 -7.78 7.09 5.83
CA ILE A 100 -7.08 7.77 6.91
C ILE A 100 -7.91 8.95 7.44
N THR A 101 -8.56 9.73 6.57
CA THR A 101 -9.43 10.83 7.00
C THR A 101 -10.57 10.33 7.88
N ALA A 102 -11.17 9.19 7.56
CA ALA A 102 -12.25 8.61 8.37
C ALA A 102 -11.76 8.15 9.77
N LEU A 103 -10.47 7.87 9.93
CA LEU A 103 -9.89 7.44 11.20
C LEU A 103 -9.40 8.59 12.09
N MET A 104 -9.27 9.83 11.58
CA MET A 104 -8.62 10.91 12.30
C MET A 104 -9.35 11.33 13.60
N GLU A 105 -10.67 11.17 13.65
CA GLU A 105 -11.45 11.52 14.85
C GLU A 105 -11.23 10.53 16.00
N GLU A 106 -10.97 9.27 15.67
CA GLU A 106 -10.86 8.18 16.65
C GLU A 106 -9.39 7.81 16.96
N LEU A 107 -8.46 8.12 16.04
CA LEU A 107 -7.08 7.70 16.10
C LEU A 107 -6.12 8.89 15.90
N PRO A 108 -5.49 9.41 16.96
CA PRO A 108 -4.51 10.52 16.84
C PRO A 108 -3.35 10.22 15.90
N LEU A 109 -2.93 8.93 15.79
CA LEU A 109 -1.90 8.49 14.86
C LEU A 109 -2.31 8.73 13.39
N ALA A 110 -3.60 8.56 13.05
CA ALA A 110 -4.09 8.79 11.68
C ALA A 110 -3.88 10.25 11.25
N ALA A 111 -4.04 11.22 12.15
CA ALA A 111 -3.78 12.62 11.85
C ALA A 111 -2.28 12.90 11.62
N LYS A 112 -1.38 12.13 12.24
CA LYS A 112 0.07 12.21 11.96
C LYS A 112 0.37 11.61 10.60
N ILE A 113 -0.09 10.39 10.32
CA ILE A 113 0.07 9.69 9.04
C ILE A 113 -0.45 10.59 7.90
N ASN A 114 -1.65 11.10 8.00
CA ASN A 114 -2.25 11.97 6.97
C ASN A 114 -1.39 13.19 6.60
N ARG A 115 -0.64 13.75 7.55
CA ARG A 115 0.30 14.87 7.26
C ARG A 115 1.55 14.40 6.51
N GLU A 116 2.05 13.22 6.86
CA GLU A 116 3.24 12.63 6.22
C GLU A 116 2.90 12.16 4.81
N GLU A 117 1.70 11.62 4.60
CA GLU A 117 1.13 11.24 3.30
C GLU A 117 0.94 12.39 2.30
N ALA A 118 0.96 13.65 2.75
CA ALA A 118 0.82 14.80 1.87
C ALA A 118 1.87 14.84 0.75
N TYR A 119 3.09 14.36 1.03
CA TYR A 119 4.15 14.24 0.03
C TYR A 119 3.86 13.12 -0.98
N HIS A 120 3.38 11.98 -0.51
CA HIS A 120 3.03 10.84 -1.36
C HIS A 120 1.91 11.21 -2.34
N ARG A 121 0.85 11.85 -1.84
CA ARG A 121 -0.26 12.35 -2.67
C ARG A 121 0.20 13.38 -3.69
N MET A 122 1.05 14.32 -3.29
CA MET A 122 1.61 15.32 -4.22
C MET A 122 2.42 14.66 -5.34
N HIS A 123 3.24 13.68 -5.00
CA HIS A 123 4.04 12.92 -5.96
C HIS A 123 3.14 12.11 -6.91
N ALA A 124 2.18 11.38 -6.38
CA ALA A 124 1.24 10.57 -7.16
C ALA A 124 0.40 11.43 -8.12
N GLU A 125 -0.11 12.59 -7.66
CA GLU A 125 -0.89 13.51 -8.49
C GLU A 125 -0.04 14.16 -9.58
N MET A 126 1.19 14.57 -9.28
CA MET A 126 2.12 15.09 -10.29
C MET A 126 2.32 14.10 -11.44
N TRP A 127 2.48 12.83 -11.12
CA TRP A 127 2.65 11.78 -12.14
C TRP A 127 1.35 11.46 -12.85
N HIS A 128 0.21 11.42 -12.14
CA HIS A 128 -1.09 11.27 -12.73
C HIS A 128 -1.35 12.35 -13.80
N GLU A 129 -1.12 13.63 -13.48
CA GLU A 129 -1.27 14.74 -14.43
C GLU A 129 -0.39 14.57 -15.67
N ARG A 130 0.84 14.06 -15.51
CA ARG A 130 1.75 13.82 -16.64
C ARG A 130 1.34 12.66 -17.54
N LEU A 131 0.71 11.62 -16.95
CA LEU A 131 0.45 10.36 -17.65
C LEU A 131 -1.03 10.15 -18.03
N ARG A 132 -1.97 10.91 -17.47
CA ARG A 132 -3.41 10.67 -17.62
C ARG A 132 -3.91 10.57 -19.07
N ASP A 133 -3.25 11.24 -20.01
CA ASP A 133 -3.60 11.19 -21.43
C ASP A 133 -2.86 10.06 -22.19
N GLN A 134 -1.99 9.31 -21.52
CA GLN A 134 -1.25 8.20 -22.12
C GLN A 134 -2.11 6.94 -22.14
N PRO A 135 -2.32 6.30 -23.31
CA PRO A 135 -3.18 5.11 -23.41
C PRO A 135 -2.75 3.96 -22.50
N ARG A 136 -1.42 3.78 -22.28
CA ARG A 136 -0.87 2.75 -21.41
C ARG A 136 -1.22 2.99 -19.95
N PHE A 137 -1.15 4.25 -19.49
CA PHE A 137 -1.54 4.61 -18.12
C PHE A 137 -3.05 4.43 -17.90
N GLN A 138 -3.88 4.88 -18.86
CA GLN A 138 -5.32 4.70 -18.78
C GLN A 138 -5.72 3.21 -18.76
N ALA A 139 -5.00 2.36 -19.51
CA ALA A 139 -5.19 0.91 -19.45
C ALA A 139 -4.83 0.36 -18.07
N ALA A 140 -3.69 0.77 -17.51
CA ALA A 140 -3.25 0.37 -16.18
C ALA A 140 -4.25 0.79 -15.09
N VAL A 141 -4.76 2.02 -15.13
CA VAL A 141 -5.78 2.48 -14.17
C VAL A 141 -7.04 1.60 -14.25
N ARG A 142 -7.54 1.29 -15.45
CA ARG A 142 -8.73 0.43 -15.62
C ARG A 142 -8.48 -0.99 -15.11
N GLU A 143 -7.30 -1.55 -15.36
CA GLU A 143 -6.90 -2.89 -14.90
C GLU A 143 -6.82 -2.97 -13.37
N LEU A 144 -6.22 -1.95 -12.74
CA LEU A 144 -6.01 -1.92 -11.30
C LEU A 144 -7.23 -1.45 -10.50
N TRP A 145 -8.21 -0.85 -11.16
CA TRP A 145 -9.37 -0.25 -10.49
C TRP A 145 -10.18 -1.22 -9.62
N PRO A 146 -10.51 -2.45 -10.05
CA PRO A 146 -11.18 -3.42 -9.18
C PRO A 146 -10.41 -3.75 -7.90
N HIS A 147 -9.06 -3.76 -7.98
CA HIS A 147 -8.18 -4.00 -6.83
C HIS A 147 -8.16 -2.78 -5.88
N ALA A 148 -8.21 -1.56 -6.43
CA ALA A 148 -8.22 -0.34 -5.64
C ALA A 148 -9.49 -0.21 -4.78
N LEU A 149 -10.63 -0.68 -5.27
CA LEU A 149 -11.88 -0.72 -4.50
C LEU A 149 -11.80 -1.63 -3.25
N GLY A 150 -10.86 -2.59 -3.23
CA GLY A 150 -10.58 -3.43 -2.06
C GLY A 150 -9.74 -2.75 -0.97
N VAL A 151 -9.17 -1.57 -1.22
CA VAL A 151 -8.39 -0.81 -0.21
C VAL A 151 -9.32 -0.18 0.82
N VAL A 152 -10.48 0.32 0.37
CA VAL A 152 -11.47 1.00 1.22
C VAL A 152 -12.59 0.08 1.66
N LEU A 153 -13.34 0.49 2.69
CA LEU A 153 -14.55 -0.22 3.11
C LEU A 153 -15.66 -0.09 2.04
N PRO A 154 -16.59 -1.05 1.95
CA PRO A 154 -17.66 -1.04 0.95
C PRO A 154 -18.44 0.29 0.89
N GLU A 155 -18.74 0.90 2.05
CA GLU A 155 -19.44 2.18 2.15
C GLU A 155 -18.63 3.38 1.64
N GLN A 156 -17.33 3.25 1.49
CA GLN A 156 -16.42 4.29 1.00
C GLN A 156 -16.19 4.22 -0.52
N ARG A 157 -16.59 3.13 -1.18
CA ARG A 157 -16.31 2.89 -2.62
C ARG A 157 -16.91 3.94 -3.54
N ALA A 158 -18.12 4.38 -3.24
CA ALA A 158 -18.76 5.45 -4.01
C ALA A 158 -17.98 6.77 -3.92
N ALA A 159 -17.44 7.09 -2.74
CA ALA A 159 -16.58 8.26 -2.56
C ALA A 159 -15.25 8.12 -3.32
N LEU A 160 -14.66 6.93 -3.30
CA LEU A 160 -13.44 6.63 -4.05
C LEU A 160 -13.68 6.74 -5.56
N ALA A 161 -14.77 6.17 -6.08
CA ALA A 161 -15.14 6.25 -7.48
C ALA A 161 -15.33 7.72 -7.94
N ALA A 162 -16.07 8.51 -7.16
CA ALA A 162 -16.27 9.92 -7.43
C ALA A 162 -14.96 10.72 -7.43
N ARG A 163 -14.05 10.42 -6.49
CA ARG A 163 -12.75 11.11 -6.37
C ARG A 163 -11.80 10.73 -7.52
N ALA A 164 -11.78 9.46 -7.91
CA ALA A 164 -10.97 8.97 -9.03
C ALA A 164 -11.57 9.31 -10.40
N GLY A 165 -12.84 9.74 -10.48
CA GLY A 165 -13.55 9.99 -11.73
C GLY A 165 -13.79 8.70 -12.53
N LEU A 166 -13.99 7.57 -11.84
CA LEU A 166 -14.17 6.25 -12.43
C LEU A 166 -15.56 5.68 -12.05
N ASP A 167 -16.10 4.82 -12.90
CA ASP A 167 -17.36 4.14 -12.62
C ASP A 167 -17.15 3.04 -11.58
N GLU A 168 -18.18 2.75 -10.77
CA GLU A 168 -18.17 1.62 -9.86
C GLU A 168 -18.18 0.30 -10.66
N VAL A 169 -17.32 -0.63 -10.24
CA VAL A 169 -17.23 -1.99 -10.78
C VAL A 169 -17.22 -2.99 -9.62
N GLU A 170 -17.28 -4.28 -9.92
CA GLU A 170 -17.12 -5.32 -8.91
C GLU A 170 -15.70 -5.24 -8.31
N ALA A 171 -15.63 -5.10 -6.99
CA ALA A 171 -14.37 -5.01 -6.28
C ALA A 171 -13.72 -6.38 -6.10
N ILE A 172 -12.39 -6.43 -6.14
CA ILE A 172 -11.63 -7.58 -5.65
C ILE A 172 -11.44 -7.38 -4.16
N GLU A 173 -12.08 -8.24 -3.37
CA GLU A 173 -12.21 -8.05 -1.94
C GLU A 173 -10.89 -8.29 -1.18
N ARG A 174 -10.72 -7.55 -0.10
CA ARG A 174 -9.64 -7.75 0.88
C ARG A 174 -9.73 -9.15 1.49
N GLY A 175 -8.57 -9.78 1.70
CA GLY A 175 -8.47 -11.13 2.26
C GLY A 175 -8.51 -12.26 1.22
N VAL A 176 -8.62 -11.91 -0.07
CA VAL A 176 -8.37 -12.82 -1.19
C VAL A 176 -7.02 -12.42 -1.79
N HIS A 177 -5.96 -13.12 -1.39
CA HIS A 177 -4.62 -12.80 -1.88
C HIS A 177 -4.45 -13.09 -3.37
N THR A 178 -3.67 -12.25 -4.02
CA THR A 178 -3.24 -12.45 -5.41
C THR A 178 -2.14 -13.52 -5.50
N ASP A 179 -1.88 -14.01 -6.71
CA ASP A 179 -0.78 -14.96 -6.96
C ASP A 179 0.60 -14.37 -6.64
N ASP A 180 0.71 -13.03 -6.59
CA ASP A 180 1.94 -12.33 -6.28
C ASP A 180 2.24 -12.27 -4.77
N PHE A 181 1.26 -12.56 -3.89
CA PHE A 181 1.43 -12.35 -2.45
C PHE A 181 2.36 -13.37 -1.80
N VAL A 182 2.20 -14.67 -2.09
CA VAL A 182 3.03 -15.71 -1.47
C VAL A 182 4.52 -15.52 -1.81
N PRO A 183 4.92 -15.27 -3.07
CA PRO A 183 6.31 -14.95 -3.40
C PRO A 183 6.82 -13.69 -2.65
N LEU A 184 6.00 -12.65 -2.54
CA LEU A 184 6.34 -11.45 -1.77
C LEU A 184 6.56 -11.76 -0.29
N TRP A 185 5.64 -12.50 0.34
CA TRP A 185 5.77 -12.93 1.72
C TRP A 185 7.04 -13.74 1.96
N GLU A 186 7.38 -14.65 1.05
CA GLU A 186 8.62 -15.43 1.14
C GLU A 186 9.85 -14.52 1.12
N GLU A 187 9.87 -13.50 0.29
CA GLU A 187 10.95 -12.53 0.19
C GLU A 187 11.02 -11.64 1.44
N MET A 188 9.91 -11.02 1.85
CA MET A 188 9.84 -10.16 3.04
C MET A 188 10.30 -10.85 4.31
N THR A 189 9.95 -12.12 4.49
CA THR A 189 10.22 -12.87 5.72
C THR A 189 11.48 -13.73 5.65
N MET A 190 12.17 -13.77 4.50
CA MET A 190 13.29 -14.67 4.25
C MET A 190 14.40 -14.56 5.30
N VAL A 191 14.86 -13.35 5.61
CA VAL A 191 15.92 -13.12 6.57
C VAL A 191 15.52 -13.60 7.96
N ARG A 192 14.32 -13.20 8.39
CA ARG A 192 13.80 -13.55 9.71
C ARG A 192 13.58 -15.07 9.85
N ARG A 193 13.01 -15.72 8.85
CA ARG A 193 12.83 -17.19 8.85
C ARG A 193 14.13 -17.97 8.76
N SER A 194 15.19 -17.41 8.19
CA SER A 194 16.52 -18.05 8.11
C SER A 194 17.37 -17.82 9.35
N ALA A 195 16.92 -17.00 10.29
CA ALA A 195 17.65 -16.69 11.51
C ALA A 195 17.88 -17.94 12.36
N PRO A 196 19.08 -18.16 12.91
CA PRO A 196 19.32 -19.23 13.87
C PRO A 196 18.49 -19.00 15.14
N ALA A 197 18.14 -20.08 15.84
CA ALA A 197 17.38 -20.00 17.09
C ALA A 197 18.11 -19.08 18.10
N GLY A 198 17.38 -18.10 18.64
CA GLY A 198 17.92 -17.11 19.58
C GLY A 198 18.63 -15.91 18.94
N ALA A 199 18.55 -15.74 17.63
CA ALA A 199 19.03 -14.51 16.98
C ALA A 199 18.28 -13.29 17.55
N GLN A 200 19.02 -12.20 17.77
CA GLN A 200 18.46 -10.88 18.15
C GLN A 200 18.79 -9.88 17.07
N TRP A 201 17.79 -9.10 16.70
CA TRP A 201 17.86 -8.09 15.64
C TRP A 201 17.79 -6.68 16.21
#